data_f84ec1a439433d1aaf596e280a9cabc2
#
_entry.id   f84ec1a439433d1aaf596e280a9cabc2
#
_cell.length_a   1.000
_cell.length_b   1.000
_cell.length_c   1.000
_cell.angle_alpha   90.00
_cell.angle_beta   90.00
_cell.angle_gamma   90.00
#
_symmetry.space_group_name_H-M   'P 1'
#
loop_
_entity.id
_entity.type
_entity.pdbx_description
1 polymer ?
#
loop_
_entity_poly.entity_id
_entity_poly.type
_entity_poly.pdbx_seq_one_letter_code
_entity_poly.pdbx_strand_id
1 'polypeptide(L)'
;MTIQMKNTGKRIDLIANRKPQSQRVLYELRDRLKRNQFILNDTNPDIVISIGGDGMLLSAFHKYENQLDKVRFIGVHTGHLGFYTDYRDFELDKLVTNLQLDTGARVSYPVLNVKVFLENGEVKIFRALNEASIRRSDRTMVADIVINGVPFERFRGDGLTVSTPTGSTAYNKSLGGAVLHTTIEALQLTEIASLNNRVYRTLGSSIIVPKKDKIELIPTRNDYHTISVDNSVYSFRNIERIEYQIDHHKIHFVASPSHTSFWNRVKDAFIGEVDE
;
A
#
# COMPACT_ATOMS: atom_id res chain seq x y z
N MET A 1 -23.74 -33.93 12.13
CA MET A 1 -22.39 -34.17 11.59
C MET A 1 -21.44 -33.23 12.31
N THR A 2 -20.75 -33.71 13.33
CA THR A 2 -19.86 -32.92 14.17
C THR A 2 -18.60 -32.63 13.36
N ILE A 3 -18.43 -31.39 12.92
CA ILE A 3 -17.19 -30.97 12.27
C ILE A 3 -16.09 -31.07 13.34
N GLN A 4 -15.22 -32.07 13.25
CA GLN A 4 -14.03 -32.14 14.09
C GLN A 4 -13.21 -30.87 13.84
N MET A 5 -13.11 -30.00 14.85
CA MET A 5 -12.25 -28.82 14.84
C MET A 5 -10.81 -29.28 14.65
N LYS A 6 -10.28 -29.12 13.44
CA LYS A 6 -8.86 -29.33 13.18
C LYS A 6 -8.08 -28.26 13.93
N ASN A 7 -7.18 -28.69 14.81
CA ASN A 7 -6.14 -27.81 15.34
C ASN A 7 -5.38 -27.24 14.12
N THR A 8 -5.57 -25.97 13.83
CA THR A 8 -5.07 -25.37 12.59
C THR A 8 -3.55 -25.16 12.64
N GLY A 9 -2.96 -25.11 13.84
CA GLY A 9 -1.54 -24.78 14.04
C GLY A 9 -1.13 -23.41 13.49
N LYS A 10 -2.08 -22.66 12.90
CA LYS A 10 -1.81 -21.37 12.25
C LYS A 10 -1.44 -20.32 13.29
N ARG A 11 -0.38 -19.59 12.99
CA ARG A 11 0.14 -18.50 13.82
C ARG A 11 -0.44 -17.19 13.34
N ILE A 12 -1.04 -16.42 14.24
CA ILE A 12 -1.73 -15.18 13.91
C ILE A 12 -1.16 -14.04 14.76
N ASP A 13 -0.82 -12.91 14.10
CA ASP A 13 -0.61 -11.64 14.79
C ASP A 13 -1.82 -10.72 14.61
N LEU A 14 -2.13 -9.95 15.65
CA LEU A 14 -3.20 -8.95 15.70
C LEU A 14 -2.61 -7.58 15.90
N ILE A 15 -2.83 -6.67 14.94
CA ILE A 15 -2.36 -5.29 14.98
C ILE A 15 -3.57 -4.36 14.98
N ALA A 16 -3.68 -3.49 15.98
CA ALA A 16 -4.78 -2.55 16.10
C ALA A 16 -4.29 -1.14 16.40
N ASN A 17 -5.01 -0.12 15.93
CA ASN A 17 -4.77 1.24 16.35
C ASN A 17 -5.26 1.48 17.79
N ARG A 18 -4.89 2.64 18.37
CA ARG A 18 -5.22 2.97 19.77
C ARG A 18 -6.66 3.43 20.01
N LYS A 19 -7.52 3.45 19.00
CA LYS A 19 -8.92 3.86 19.16
C LYS A 19 -9.68 2.84 20.02
N PRO A 20 -10.56 3.29 20.93
CA PRO A 20 -11.26 2.40 21.85
C PRO A 20 -12.00 1.25 21.15
N GLN A 21 -12.68 1.52 20.04
CA GLN A 21 -13.38 0.51 19.25
C GLN A 21 -12.45 -0.56 18.70
N SER A 22 -11.30 -0.16 18.13
CA SER A 22 -10.32 -1.13 17.60
C SER A 22 -9.69 -1.96 18.71
N GLN A 23 -9.47 -1.39 19.89
CA GLN A 23 -8.96 -2.12 21.04
C GLN A 23 -9.99 -3.13 21.56
N ARG A 24 -11.28 -2.77 21.61
CA ARG A 24 -12.34 -3.72 21.98
C ARG A 24 -12.36 -4.90 21.01
N VAL A 25 -12.36 -4.65 19.70
CA VAL A 25 -12.33 -5.68 18.66
C VAL A 25 -11.08 -6.56 18.78
N LEU A 26 -9.92 -5.97 19.09
CA LEU A 26 -8.67 -6.70 19.34
C LEU A 26 -8.83 -7.70 20.49
N TYR A 27 -9.39 -7.27 21.62
CA TYR A 27 -9.59 -8.16 22.79
C TYR A 27 -10.59 -9.28 22.48
N GLU A 28 -11.71 -8.94 21.87
CA GLU A 28 -12.73 -9.91 21.48
C GLU A 28 -12.20 -10.94 20.47
N LEU A 29 -11.51 -10.51 19.45
CA LEU A 29 -10.94 -11.41 18.44
C LEU A 29 -9.83 -12.29 19.02
N ARG A 30 -8.97 -11.73 19.87
CA ARG A 30 -7.93 -12.48 20.59
C ARG A 30 -8.51 -13.63 21.39
N ASP A 31 -9.60 -13.39 22.11
CA ASP A 31 -10.27 -14.39 22.93
C ASP A 31 -10.92 -15.49 22.06
N ARG A 32 -11.61 -15.10 20.98
CA ARG A 32 -12.18 -16.05 20.01
C ARG A 32 -11.12 -16.94 19.36
N LEU A 33 -9.99 -16.36 18.94
CA LEU A 33 -8.89 -17.11 18.34
C LEU A 33 -8.30 -18.13 19.31
N LYS A 34 -8.08 -17.76 20.57
CA LYS A 34 -7.60 -18.66 21.62
C LYS A 34 -8.56 -19.83 21.86
N ARG A 35 -9.87 -19.55 21.99
CA ARG A 35 -10.91 -20.60 22.15
C ARG A 35 -10.94 -21.56 20.97
N ASN A 36 -10.59 -21.10 19.78
CA ASN A 36 -10.53 -21.90 18.56
C ASN A 36 -9.12 -22.45 18.27
N GLN A 37 -8.23 -22.49 19.25
CA GLN A 37 -6.90 -23.12 19.23
C GLN A 37 -5.92 -22.53 18.18
N PHE A 38 -6.09 -21.25 17.80
CA PHE A 38 -5.09 -20.54 17.02
C PHE A 38 -3.92 -20.10 17.92
N ILE A 39 -2.73 -20.08 17.34
CA ILE A 39 -1.50 -19.66 18.02
C ILE A 39 -1.30 -18.17 17.79
N LEU A 40 -1.24 -17.36 18.85
CA LEU A 40 -0.89 -15.95 18.73
C LEU A 40 0.64 -15.81 18.70
N ASN A 41 1.16 -15.21 17.63
CA ASN A 41 2.59 -15.04 17.41
C ASN A 41 2.86 -13.77 16.61
N ASP A 42 3.59 -12.82 17.17
CA ASP A 42 3.91 -11.51 16.60
C ASP A 42 5.30 -11.45 15.93
N THR A 43 6.06 -12.52 16.02
CA THR A 43 7.43 -12.59 15.45
C THR A 43 7.45 -13.31 14.10
N ASN A 44 6.72 -14.43 13.99
CA ASN A 44 6.68 -15.25 12.78
C ASN A 44 5.25 -15.77 12.53
N PRO A 45 4.31 -14.87 12.21
CA PRO A 45 2.93 -15.25 11.92
C PRO A 45 2.78 -15.83 10.51
N ASP A 46 1.77 -16.66 10.33
CA ASP A 46 1.30 -17.10 9.01
C ASP A 46 0.24 -16.13 8.45
N ILE A 47 -0.51 -15.48 9.36
CA ILE A 47 -1.53 -14.50 9.03
C ILE A 47 -1.42 -13.31 9.97
N VAL A 48 -1.48 -12.11 9.42
CA VAL A 48 -1.56 -10.84 10.16
C VAL A 48 -2.95 -10.23 9.96
N ILE A 49 -3.64 -9.97 11.06
CA ILE A 49 -4.95 -9.32 11.04
C ILE A 49 -4.79 -7.88 11.52
N SER A 50 -5.01 -6.93 10.62
CA SER A 50 -5.04 -5.50 10.95
C SER A 50 -6.45 -5.08 11.35
N ILE A 51 -6.59 -4.39 12.48
CA ILE A 51 -7.86 -3.93 13.05
C ILE A 51 -7.89 -2.41 13.08
N GLY A 52 -8.68 -1.82 12.19
CA GLY A 52 -8.74 -0.37 12.00
C GLY A 52 -9.18 -0.01 10.59
N GLY A 53 -8.64 1.07 10.02
CA GLY A 53 -8.79 1.43 8.61
C GLY A 53 -7.56 1.05 7.80
N ASP A 54 -7.51 1.47 6.53
CA ASP A 54 -6.42 1.17 5.60
C ASP A 54 -5.04 1.58 6.12
N GLY A 55 -4.93 2.71 6.84
CA GLY A 55 -3.66 3.10 7.47
C GLY A 55 -3.13 2.09 8.48
N MET A 56 -4.00 1.28 9.12
CA MET A 56 -3.55 0.21 10.01
C MET A 56 -2.99 -0.97 9.23
N LEU A 57 -3.57 -1.27 8.06
CA LEU A 57 -3.01 -2.28 7.18
C LEU A 57 -1.65 -1.85 6.63
N LEU A 58 -1.46 -0.59 6.24
CA LEU A 58 -0.15 -0.07 5.82
C LEU A 58 0.89 -0.24 6.94
N SER A 59 0.51 0.04 8.20
CA SER A 59 1.40 -0.18 9.35
C SER A 59 1.74 -1.67 9.55
N ALA A 60 0.76 -2.55 9.33
CA ALA A 60 0.96 -3.99 9.39
C ALA A 60 1.88 -4.48 8.26
N PHE A 61 1.69 -3.96 7.04
CA PHE A 61 2.55 -4.24 5.88
C PHE A 61 4.01 -3.88 6.20
N HIS A 62 4.29 -2.65 6.67
CA HIS A 62 5.64 -2.22 6.98
C HIS A 62 6.29 -3.01 8.13
N LYS A 63 5.50 -3.44 9.14
CA LYS A 63 6.01 -4.33 10.20
C LYS A 63 6.53 -5.66 9.63
N TYR A 64 5.91 -6.18 8.57
CA TYR A 64 6.20 -7.48 8.00
C TYR A 64 6.76 -7.44 6.57
N GLU A 65 7.25 -6.29 6.10
CA GLU A 65 7.76 -6.12 4.74
C GLU A 65 8.93 -7.03 4.36
N ASN A 66 9.66 -7.55 5.36
CA ASN A 66 10.73 -8.53 5.17
C ASN A 66 10.25 -10.00 5.21
N GLN A 67 8.95 -10.22 5.39
CA GLN A 67 8.34 -11.55 5.48
C GLN A 67 7.17 -11.74 4.50
N LEU A 68 7.06 -10.90 3.48
CA LEU A 68 5.91 -10.87 2.55
C LEU A 68 5.62 -12.22 1.90
N ASP A 69 6.65 -13.01 1.57
CA ASP A 69 6.48 -14.33 0.95
C ASP A 69 5.81 -15.36 1.86
N LYS A 70 5.83 -15.14 3.17
CA LYS A 70 5.35 -16.09 4.20
C LYS A 70 4.03 -15.65 4.81
N VAL A 71 3.80 -14.35 4.91
CA VAL A 71 2.69 -13.76 5.64
C VAL A 71 1.54 -13.44 4.69
N ARG A 72 0.30 -13.72 5.13
CA ARG A 72 -0.92 -13.27 4.49
C ARG A 72 -1.66 -12.30 5.40
N PHE A 73 -2.30 -11.30 4.80
CA PHE A 73 -2.98 -10.23 5.52
C PHE A 73 -4.50 -10.36 5.46
N ILE A 74 -5.16 -9.86 6.51
CA ILE A 74 -6.61 -9.66 6.60
C ILE A 74 -6.85 -8.31 7.23
N GLY A 75 -7.79 -7.52 6.68
CA GLY A 75 -8.24 -6.27 7.28
C GLY A 75 -9.62 -6.42 7.93
N VAL A 76 -9.74 -5.93 9.18
CA VAL A 76 -11.01 -5.77 9.90
C VAL A 76 -11.23 -4.28 10.13
N HIS A 77 -12.28 -3.70 9.54
CA HIS A 77 -12.54 -2.28 9.73
C HIS A 77 -13.43 -2.03 10.95
N THR A 78 -13.10 -0.94 11.63
CA THR A 78 -13.82 -0.44 12.81
C THR A 78 -14.41 0.95 12.57
N GLY A 79 -14.76 1.27 11.32
CA GLY A 79 -15.29 2.54 10.87
C GLY A 79 -15.82 2.40 9.44
N HIS A 80 -15.49 3.34 8.56
CA HIS A 80 -15.87 3.24 7.15
C HIS A 80 -15.10 2.14 6.43
N LEU A 81 -15.73 1.51 5.44
CA LEU A 81 -15.12 0.48 4.61
C LEU A 81 -13.89 1.05 3.90
N GLY A 82 -12.77 0.35 4.02
CA GLY A 82 -11.54 0.67 3.30
C GLY A 82 -11.30 -0.26 2.10
N PHE A 83 -10.24 0.04 1.36
CA PHE A 83 -9.83 -0.77 0.21
C PHE A 83 -9.16 -2.09 0.60
N TYR A 84 -8.61 -2.18 1.83
CA TYR A 84 -7.86 -3.34 2.32
C TYR A 84 -8.60 -4.15 3.37
N THR A 85 -9.86 -3.83 3.67
CA THR A 85 -10.60 -4.50 4.73
C THR A 85 -11.71 -5.38 4.17
N ASP A 86 -11.80 -6.63 4.63
CA ASP A 86 -12.76 -7.63 4.17
C ASP A 86 -13.85 -7.93 5.19
N TYR A 87 -13.62 -7.60 6.46
CA TYR A 87 -14.54 -7.89 7.56
C TYR A 87 -14.87 -6.63 8.33
N ARG A 88 -16.11 -6.59 8.82
CA ARG A 88 -16.58 -5.58 9.76
C ARG A 88 -16.33 -6.04 11.20
N ASP A 89 -16.29 -5.10 12.12
CA ASP A 89 -16.07 -5.36 13.55
C ASP A 89 -17.11 -6.29 14.21
N PHE A 90 -18.30 -6.42 13.61
CA PHE A 90 -19.36 -7.36 14.05
C PHE A 90 -19.33 -8.72 13.32
N GLU A 91 -18.41 -8.95 12.37
CA GLU A 91 -18.28 -10.20 11.60
C GLU A 91 -17.19 -11.14 12.15
N LEU A 92 -16.78 -10.99 13.42
CA LEU A 92 -15.64 -11.72 13.98
C LEU A 92 -15.84 -13.24 14.00
N ASP A 93 -17.08 -13.73 14.20
CA ASP A 93 -17.37 -15.16 14.17
C ASP A 93 -17.20 -15.73 12.76
N LYS A 94 -17.66 -14.98 11.74
CA LYS A 94 -17.46 -15.32 10.33
C LYS A 94 -15.96 -15.34 9.95
N LEU A 95 -15.19 -14.36 10.44
CA LEU A 95 -13.75 -14.32 10.27
C LEU A 95 -13.08 -15.57 10.84
N VAL A 96 -13.39 -15.94 12.10
CA VAL A 96 -12.82 -17.12 12.75
C VAL A 96 -13.18 -18.40 12.00
N THR A 97 -14.44 -18.55 11.58
CA THR A 97 -14.89 -19.68 10.77
C THR A 97 -14.12 -19.77 9.44
N ASN A 98 -13.95 -18.65 8.73
CA ASN A 98 -13.19 -18.62 7.49
C ASN A 98 -11.70 -18.96 7.70
N LEU A 99 -11.11 -18.54 8.83
CA LEU A 99 -9.74 -18.92 9.19
C LEU A 99 -9.59 -20.42 9.47
N GLN A 100 -10.59 -21.07 10.05
CA GLN A 100 -10.61 -22.53 10.26
C GLN A 100 -10.68 -23.28 8.92
N LEU A 101 -11.42 -22.74 7.95
CA LEU A 101 -11.61 -23.32 6.62
C LEU A 101 -10.51 -22.89 5.62
N ASP A 102 -9.61 -21.99 6.03
CA ASP A 102 -8.59 -21.44 5.15
C ASP A 102 -7.62 -22.51 4.63
N THR A 103 -7.59 -22.67 3.31
CA THR A 103 -6.76 -23.65 2.58
C THR A 103 -5.35 -23.14 2.26
N GLY A 104 -5.01 -21.89 2.62
CA GLY A 104 -3.77 -21.25 2.21
C GLY A 104 -3.88 -20.46 0.89
N ALA A 105 -5.07 -20.43 0.28
CA ALA A 105 -5.31 -19.63 -0.93
C ALA A 105 -5.07 -18.13 -0.66
N ARG A 106 -4.54 -17.46 -1.67
CA ARG A 106 -4.14 -16.04 -1.55
C ARG A 106 -4.48 -15.21 -2.77
N VAL A 107 -4.82 -13.96 -2.54
CA VAL A 107 -4.87 -12.89 -3.55
C VAL A 107 -3.62 -12.05 -3.38
N SER A 108 -2.94 -11.71 -4.48
CA SER A 108 -1.62 -11.08 -4.41
C SER A 108 -1.58 -9.81 -5.23
N TYR A 109 -1.03 -8.74 -4.64
CA TYR A 109 -0.90 -7.45 -5.30
C TYR A 109 0.56 -7.01 -5.38
N PRO A 110 0.92 -6.23 -6.41
CA PRO A 110 2.28 -5.71 -6.57
C PRO A 110 2.63 -4.72 -5.45
N VAL A 111 3.90 -4.66 -5.13
CA VAL A 111 4.51 -3.74 -4.18
C VAL A 111 5.50 -2.86 -4.95
N LEU A 112 5.62 -1.59 -4.57
CA LEU A 112 6.59 -0.67 -5.11
C LEU A 112 7.93 -0.80 -4.36
N ASN A 113 9.01 -0.99 -5.09
CA ASN A 113 10.38 -0.86 -4.58
C ASN A 113 10.90 0.55 -4.89
N VAL A 114 11.44 1.21 -3.88
CA VAL A 114 11.99 2.57 -3.97
C VAL A 114 13.43 2.54 -3.48
N LYS A 115 14.37 2.95 -4.33
CA LYS A 115 15.78 3.09 -3.97
C LYS A 115 16.19 4.55 -4.05
N VAL A 116 16.60 5.11 -2.94
CA VAL A 116 17.11 6.48 -2.84
C VAL A 116 18.63 6.42 -2.77
N PHE A 117 19.30 6.93 -3.80
CA PHE A 117 20.75 7.02 -3.87
C PHE A 117 21.19 8.41 -3.42
N LEU A 118 22.08 8.48 -2.46
CA LEU A 118 22.65 9.71 -1.94
C LEU A 118 24.05 9.96 -2.51
N GLU A 119 24.44 11.22 -2.65
CA GLU A 119 25.76 11.62 -3.21
C GLU A 119 26.95 11.07 -2.41
N ASN A 120 26.76 10.71 -1.14
CA ASN A 120 27.78 10.06 -0.32
C ASN A 120 27.95 8.56 -0.57
N GLY A 121 27.22 8.00 -1.55
CA GLY A 121 27.23 6.59 -1.90
C GLY A 121 26.27 5.72 -1.07
N GLU A 122 25.56 6.29 -0.10
CA GLU A 122 24.56 5.55 0.69
C GLU A 122 23.31 5.28 -0.15
N VAL A 123 22.74 4.09 0.00
CA VAL A 123 21.47 3.71 -0.65
C VAL A 123 20.43 3.35 0.41
N LYS A 124 19.30 4.02 0.39
CA LYS A 124 18.14 3.67 1.21
C LYS A 124 17.12 2.94 0.37
N ILE A 125 16.60 1.83 0.88
CA ILE A 125 15.61 1.00 0.19
C ILE A 125 14.31 1.01 0.99
N PHE A 126 13.20 1.27 0.32
CA PHE A 126 11.87 1.27 0.90
C PHE A 126 10.92 0.43 0.04
N ARG A 127 9.86 -0.05 0.65
CA ARG A 127 8.71 -0.66 -0.03
C ARG A 127 7.47 0.16 0.24
N ALA A 128 6.61 0.33 -0.77
CA ALA A 128 5.30 0.93 -0.59
C ALA A 128 4.20 0.02 -1.13
N LEU A 129 3.09 -0.02 -0.42
CA LEU A 129 1.89 -0.70 -0.87
C LEU A 129 1.03 0.21 -1.73
N ASN A 130 0.89 1.49 -1.32
CA ASN A 130 0.16 2.49 -2.10
C ASN A 130 1.08 3.25 -3.05
N GLU A 131 1.91 4.14 -2.51
CA GLU A 131 2.74 5.04 -3.31
C GLU A 131 3.96 5.54 -2.54
N ALA A 132 4.91 6.06 -3.31
CA ALA A 132 5.96 6.90 -2.78
C ALA A 132 5.99 8.23 -3.55
N SER A 133 6.04 9.35 -2.81
CA SER A 133 6.13 10.68 -3.39
C SER A 133 7.41 11.39 -2.96
N ILE A 134 7.98 12.18 -3.86
CA ILE A 134 9.02 13.15 -3.57
C ILE A 134 8.44 14.54 -3.69
N ARG A 135 8.69 15.37 -2.70
CA ARG A 135 8.16 16.75 -2.64
C ARG A 135 9.20 17.74 -2.15
N ARG A 136 8.96 18.97 -2.52
CA ARG A 136 9.65 20.11 -1.93
C ARG A 136 8.62 21.13 -1.41
N SER A 137 8.78 21.61 -0.18
CA SER A 137 7.79 22.46 0.49
C SER A 137 8.18 23.95 0.52
N ASP A 138 9.45 24.27 0.29
CA ASP A 138 9.98 25.64 0.41
C ASP A 138 10.02 26.41 -0.92
N ARG A 139 10.07 25.69 -2.04
CA ARG A 139 10.11 26.24 -3.39
C ARG A 139 9.76 25.17 -4.43
N THR A 140 9.63 25.57 -5.68
CA THR A 140 9.40 24.66 -6.81
C THR A 140 10.48 23.59 -6.86
N MET A 141 10.08 22.33 -6.89
CA MET A 141 10.95 21.19 -7.16
C MET A 141 11.27 21.13 -8.65
N VAL A 142 12.53 20.84 -8.96
CA VAL A 142 12.98 20.53 -10.32
C VAL A 142 13.61 19.15 -10.31
N ALA A 143 13.18 18.29 -11.23
CA ALA A 143 13.74 16.95 -11.37
C ALA A 143 13.72 16.52 -12.84
N ASP A 144 14.76 15.81 -13.27
CA ASP A 144 14.74 15.11 -14.55
C ASP A 144 14.10 13.74 -14.34
N ILE A 145 13.18 13.36 -15.22
CA ILE A 145 12.51 12.07 -15.26
C ILE A 145 13.14 11.24 -16.36
N VAL A 146 13.55 10.03 -16.02
CA VAL A 146 14.12 9.05 -16.94
C VAL A 146 13.32 7.77 -16.86
N ILE A 147 12.91 7.20 -18.00
CA ILE A 147 12.19 5.94 -18.07
C ILE A 147 13.01 4.95 -18.90
N ASN A 148 13.41 3.83 -18.31
CA ASN A 148 14.28 2.83 -18.95
C ASN A 148 15.58 3.41 -19.53
N GLY A 149 16.20 4.37 -18.85
CA GLY A 149 17.41 5.03 -19.33
C GLY A 149 17.17 6.08 -20.43
N VAL A 150 15.91 6.29 -20.84
CA VAL A 150 15.56 7.33 -21.82
C VAL A 150 15.15 8.60 -21.06
N PRO A 151 15.85 9.73 -21.23
CA PRO A 151 15.40 11.02 -20.71
C PRO A 151 14.01 11.35 -21.25
N PHE A 152 13.06 11.55 -20.33
CA PHE A 152 11.66 11.72 -20.70
C PHE A 152 11.24 13.19 -20.63
N GLU A 153 11.36 13.82 -19.45
CA GLU A 153 11.04 15.23 -19.29
C GLU A 153 11.81 15.87 -18.13
N ARG A 154 11.84 17.20 -18.10
CA ARG A 154 12.31 17.99 -16.97
C ARG A 154 11.13 18.59 -16.24
N PHE A 155 10.75 17.94 -15.16
CA PHE A 155 9.64 18.32 -14.30
C PHE A 155 9.92 19.60 -13.52
N ARG A 156 8.88 20.42 -13.34
CA ARG A 156 8.84 21.55 -12.40
C ARG A 156 7.46 21.59 -11.73
N GLY A 157 7.43 21.64 -10.40
CA GLY A 157 6.17 21.64 -9.64
C GLY A 157 6.43 21.43 -8.15
N ASP A 158 5.42 20.98 -7.40
CA ASP A 158 5.55 20.70 -5.97
C ASP A 158 6.14 19.32 -5.68
N GLY A 159 6.01 18.38 -6.62
CA GLY A 159 6.52 17.04 -6.45
C GLY A 159 6.03 16.03 -7.48
N LEU A 160 6.43 14.80 -7.28
CA LEU A 160 6.07 13.64 -8.12
C LEU A 160 5.66 12.46 -7.22
N THR A 161 4.70 11.68 -7.68
CA THR A 161 4.20 10.49 -7.00
C THR A 161 4.28 9.29 -7.93
N VAL A 162 4.82 8.17 -7.43
CA VAL A 162 4.77 6.88 -8.10
C VAL A 162 3.90 5.93 -7.29
N SER A 163 2.82 5.45 -7.87
CA SER A 163 1.85 4.58 -7.21
C SER A 163 1.77 3.19 -7.82
N THR A 164 1.41 2.23 -6.98
CA THR A 164 0.99 0.88 -7.37
C THR A 164 -0.46 0.90 -7.86
N PRO A 165 -0.97 -0.17 -8.46
CA PRO A 165 -2.40 -0.29 -8.76
C PRO A 165 -3.29 -0.20 -7.51
N THR A 166 -2.87 -0.78 -6.38
CA THR A 166 -3.59 -0.64 -5.11
C THR A 166 -3.61 0.81 -4.62
N GLY A 167 -2.51 1.54 -4.74
CA GLY A 167 -2.40 2.95 -4.42
C GLY A 167 -3.10 3.88 -5.41
N SER A 168 -3.54 3.38 -6.57
CA SER A 168 -4.24 4.20 -7.56
C SER A 168 -5.53 4.83 -7.03
N THR A 169 -6.13 4.25 -5.99
CA THR A 169 -7.32 4.75 -5.29
C THR A 169 -7.00 5.62 -4.07
N ALA A 170 -5.72 5.77 -3.71
CA ALA A 170 -5.24 6.58 -2.59
C ALA A 170 -4.84 7.99 -3.04
N TYR A 171 -3.68 8.49 -2.62
CA TYR A 171 -3.22 9.84 -2.93
C TYR A 171 -3.14 10.12 -4.43
N ASN A 172 -2.72 9.14 -5.23
CA ASN A 172 -2.68 9.22 -6.69
C ASN A 172 -4.01 9.67 -7.30
N LYS A 173 -5.16 9.16 -6.79
CA LYS A 173 -6.48 9.58 -7.26
C LYS A 173 -6.74 11.06 -7.02
N SER A 174 -6.34 11.58 -5.86
CA SER A 174 -6.50 13.00 -5.52
C SER A 174 -5.67 13.92 -6.42
N LEU A 175 -4.63 13.40 -7.04
CA LEU A 175 -3.78 14.09 -8.01
C LEU A 175 -4.31 13.98 -9.46
N GLY A 176 -5.46 13.35 -9.68
CA GLY A 176 -6.04 13.15 -11.02
C GLY A 176 -5.50 11.92 -11.75
N GLY A 177 -4.78 11.03 -11.06
CA GLY A 177 -4.34 9.75 -11.62
C GLY A 177 -5.50 8.79 -11.88
N ALA A 178 -5.33 7.86 -12.80
CA ALA A 178 -6.31 6.86 -13.17
C ALA A 178 -6.46 5.79 -12.07
N VAL A 179 -7.67 5.28 -11.89
CA VAL A 179 -7.93 4.09 -11.06
C VAL A 179 -7.52 2.85 -11.85
N LEU A 180 -6.57 2.09 -11.32
CA LEU A 180 -6.07 0.85 -11.90
C LEU A 180 -6.60 -0.36 -11.13
N HIS A 181 -7.05 -1.38 -11.86
CA HIS A 181 -7.42 -2.65 -11.23
C HIS A 181 -6.18 -3.29 -10.58
N THR A 182 -6.31 -3.79 -9.37
CA THR A 182 -5.20 -4.27 -8.53
C THR A 182 -4.42 -5.45 -9.09
N THR A 183 -4.95 -6.15 -10.10
CA THR A 183 -4.26 -7.24 -10.80
C THR A 183 -3.34 -6.79 -11.92
N ILE A 184 -3.39 -5.51 -12.32
CA ILE A 184 -2.50 -4.96 -13.34
C ILE A 184 -1.11 -4.79 -12.73
N GLU A 185 -0.09 -5.35 -13.37
CA GLU A 185 1.31 -5.17 -12.93
C GLU A 185 1.94 -3.95 -13.65
N ALA A 186 1.63 -2.76 -13.15
CA ALA A 186 2.12 -1.48 -13.66
C ALA A 186 2.37 -0.51 -12.50
N LEU A 187 3.14 0.54 -12.74
CA LEU A 187 3.25 1.71 -11.87
C LEU A 187 2.61 2.92 -12.55
N GLN A 188 2.18 3.87 -11.77
CA GLN A 188 1.69 5.14 -12.30
C GLN A 188 2.52 6.29 -11.73
N LEU A 189 3.11 7.09 -12.62
CA LEU A 189 3.78 8.34 -12.27
C LEU A 189 2.79 9.49 -12.47
N THR A 190 2.61 10.30 -11.43
CA THR A 190 1.68 11.44 -11.42
C THR A 190 2.38 12.70 -10.92
N GLU A 191 2.20 13.80 -11.63
CA GLU A 191 2.73 15.10 -11.26
C GLU A 191 1.92 15.74 -10.12
N ILE A 192 2.59 16.48 -9.24
CA ILE A 192 1.96 17.27 -8.17
C ILE A 192 2.16 18.75 -8.52
N ALA A 193 1.06 19.44 -8.82
CA ALA A 193 1.03 20.87 -9.14
C ALA A 193 2.14 21.29 -10.13
N SER A 194 2.22 20.61 -11.25
CA SER A 194 3.21 20.91 -12.30
C SER A 194 3.04 22.29 -12.90
N LEU A 195 4.16 22.95 -13.17
CA LEU A 195 4.19 24.22 -13.90
C LEU A 195 4.21 23.95 -15.40
N ASN A 196 3.16 24.36 -16.09
CA ASN A 196 3.03 24.21 -17.53
C ASN A 196 2.73 25.58 -18.17
N ASN A 197 3.68 26.15 -18.88
CA ASN A 197 3.58 27.45 -19.51
C ASN A 197 4.45 27.52 -20.80
N ARG A 198 4.68 28.71 -21.34
CA ARG A 198 5.48 28.86 -22.57
C ARG A 198 6.95 28.48 -22.42
N VAL A 199 7.49 28.53 -21.19
CA VAL A 199 8.92 28.26 -20.90
C VAL A 199 9.11 26.85 -20.37
N TYR A 200 8.20 26.39 -19.55
CA TYR A 200 8.25 25.08 -18.90
C TYR A 200 7.10 24.22 -19.42
N ARG A 201 7.44 23.04 -19.91
CA ARG A 201 6.46 22.09 -20.43
C ARG A 201 6.70 20.75 -19.78
N THR A 202 5.63 20.17 -19.22
CA THR A 202 5.55 18.79 -18.79
C THR A 202 4.45 18.09 -19.57
N LEU A 203 4.36 16.77 -19.45
CA LEU A 203 3.29 16.02 -20.11
C LEU A 203 1.91 16.45 -19.58
N GLY A 204 1.83 16.82 -18.29
CA GLY A 204 0.59 17.28 -17.67
C GLY A 204 -0.45 16.17 -17.50
N SER A 205 -0.04 14.91 -17.62
CA SER A 205 -0.89 13.72 -17.50
C SER A 205 -0.14 12.63 -16.79
N SER A 206 -0.88 11.79 -16.04
CA SER A 206 -0.29 10.61 -15.41
C SER A 206 0.18 9.60 -16.47
N ILE A 207 1.32 8.96 -16.20
CA ILE A 207 1.94 7.96 -17.07
C ILE A 207 1.79 6.59 -16.39
N ILE A 208 1.34 5.59 -17.16
CA ILE A 208 1.30 4.19 -16.71
C ILE A 208 2.51 3.46 -17.31
N VAL A 209 3.35 2.92 -16.43
CA VAL A 209 4.61 2.27 -16.77
C VAL A 209 4.50 0.78 -16.47
N PRO A 210 4.78 -0.12 -17.40
CA PRO A 210 4.65 -1.55 -17.20
C PRO A 210 5.70 -2.09 -16.20
N LYS A 211 5.42 -3.23 -15.60
CA LYS A 211 6.23 -3.88 -14.54
C LYS A 211 7.73 -3.95 -14.82
N LYS A 212 8.10 -4.20 -16.07
CA LYS A 212 9.52 -4.40 -16.46
C LYS A 212 10.31 -3.09 -16.53
N ASP A 213 9.61 -1.96 -16.57
CA ASP A 213 10.23 -0.68 -16.76
C ASP A 213 10.62 -0.04 -15.42
N LYS A 214 11.65 0.80 -15.46
CA LYS A 214 12.16 1.55 -14.31
C LYS A 214 11.90 3.04 -14.53
N ILE A 215 11.41 3.70 -13.47
CA ILE A 215 11.32 5.15 -13.41
C ILE A 215 12.49 5.66 -12.55
N GLU A 216 13.23 6.62 -13.04
CA GLU A 216 14.28 7.30 -12.30
C GLU A 216 13.95 8.80 -12.22
N LEU A 217 14.06 9.34 -11.01
CA LEU A 217 13.93 10.77 -10.74
C LEU A 217 15.27 11.30 -10.27
N ILE A 218 15.76 12.36 -10.95
CA ILE A 218 17.03 13.01 -10.65
C ILE A 218 16.72 14.44 -10.22
N PRO A 219 16.53 14.68 -8.90
CA PRO A 219 16.24 16.02 -8.40
C PRO A 219 17.46 16.93 -8.47
N THR A 220 17.22 18.24 -8.39
CA THR A 220 18.32 19.20 -8.33
C THR A 220 19.19 18.96 -7.10
N ARG A 221 20.51 18.97 -7.28
CA ARG A 221 21.50 18.74 -6.22
C ARG A 221 21.45 19.81 -5.13
N ASN A 222 22.01 19.44 -3.96
CA ASN A 222 22.13 20.30 -2.76
C ASN A 222 20.81 20.77 -2.15
N ASP A 223 19.70 20.16 -2.51
CA ASP A 223 18.38 20.49 -2.02
C ASP A 223 17.88 19.50 -0.97
N TYR A 224 17.00 19.99 -0.09
CA TYR A 224 16.22 19.14 0.81
C TYR A 224 14.94 18.68 0.13
N HIS A 225 14.68 17.39 0.20
CA HIS A 225 13.46 16.79 -0.31
C HIS A 225 12.80 15.95 0.78
N THR A 226 11.48 15.97 0.78
CA THR A 226 10.67 15.09 1.62
C THR A 226 10.20 13.92 0.75
N ILE A 227 10.47 12.69 1.18
CA ILE A 227 9.96 11.47 0.57
C ILE A 227 8.94 10.87 1.51
N SER A 228 7.70 10.72 1.03
CA SER A 228 6.67 9.97 1.73
C SER A 228 6.55 8.59 1.10
N VAL A 229 6.51 7.56 1.94
CA VAL A 229 6.33 6.16 1.55
C VAL A 229 5.13 5.64 2.33
N ASP A 230 4.00 5.47 1.67
CA ASP A 230 2.72 5.19 2.32
C ASP A 230 2.43 6.22 3.45
N ASN A 231 2.36 5.76 4.70
CA ASN A 231 2.12 6.59 5.89
C ASN A 231 3.39 7.07 6.60
N SER A 232 4.58 6.84 6.03
CA SER A 232 5.86 7.23 6.61
C SER A 232 6.49 8.39 5.84
N VAL A 233 7.18 9.30 6.55
CA VAL A 233 7.79 10.50 5.96
C VAL A 233 9.26 10.55 6.32
N TYR A 234 10.10 10.80 5.32
CA TYR A 234 11.54 10.90 5.44
C TYR A 234 12.05 12.18 4.79
N SER A 235 13.07 12.79 5.36
CA SER A 235 13.74 13.97 4.81
C SER A 235 15.16 13.63 4.39
N PHE A 236 15.51 13.96 3.15
CA PHE A 236 16.83 13.70 2.61
C PHE A 236 17.42 14.98 2.02
N ARG A 237 18.73 15.07 2.10
CA ARG A 237 19.54 16.06 1.39
C ARG A 237 20.50 15.33 0.46
N ASN A 238 20.87 16.00 -0.63
CA ASN A 238 21.85 15.47 -1.58
C ASN A 238 21.43 14.11 -2.18
N ILE A 239 20.18 14.05 -2.63
CA ILE A 239 19.71 12.91 -3.40
C ILE A 239 20.37 12.96 -4.79
N GLU A 240 21.11 11.91 -5.14
CA GLU A 240 21.64 11.74 -6.49
C GLU A 240 20.53 11.36 -7.48
N ARG A 241 19.78 10.31 -7.13
CA ARG A 241 18.62 9.83 -7.89
C ARG A 241 17.72 8.95 -7.03
N ILE A 242 16.49 8.76 -7.47
CA ILE A 242 15.54 7.81 -6.89
C ILE A 242 15.10 6.86 -7.99
N GLU A 243 15.12 5.57 -7.73
CA GLU A 243 14.64 4.54 -8.66
C GLU A 243 13.35 3.92 -8.13
N TYR A 244 12.39 3.73 -9.01
CA TYR A 244 11.11 3.11 -8.74
C TYR A 244 10.89 1.93 -9.69
N GLN A 245 10.58 0.77 -9.13
CA GLN A 245 10.22 -0.45 -9.87
C GLN A 245 9.18 -1.26 -9.08
N ILE A 246 8.45 -2.14 -9.75
CA ILE A 246 7.68 -3.16 -9.04
C ILE A 246 8.67 -4.11 -8.33
N ASP A 247 8.43 -4.32 -7.02
CA ASP A 247 9.22 -5.27 -6.23
C ASP A 247 8.99 -6.70 -6.74
N HIS A 248 9.97 -7.58 -6.54
CA HIS A 248 9.83 -9.01 -6.80
C HIS A 248 8.88 -9.69 -5.81
N HIS A 249 8.79 -9.18 -4.57
CA HIS A 249 7.80 -9.61 -3.60
C HIS A 249 6.43 -9.00 -3.89
N LYS A 250 5.39 -9.69 -3.47
CA LYS A 250 4.00 -9.22 -3.50
C LYS A 250 3.44 -9.23 -2.08
N ILE A 251 2.50 -8.35 -1.79
CA ILE A 251 1.67 -8.54 -0.62
C ILE A 251 0.63 -9.63 -0.91
N HIS A 252 0.36 -10.48 0.07
CA HIS A 252 -0.60 -11.57 -0.04
C HIS A 252 -1.74 -11.37 0.95
N PHE A 253 -2.97 -11.40 0.48
CA PHE A 253 -4.17 -11.43 1.30
C PHE A 253 -4.74 -12.83 1.37
N VAL A 254 -5.37 -13.18 2.48
CA VAL A 254 -6.13 -14.43 2.58
C VAL A 254 -7.30 -14.35 1.61
N ALA A 255 -7.41 -15.33 0.70
CA ALA A 255 -8.57 -15.41 -0.20
C ALA A 255 -9.82 -15.75 0.62
N SER A 256 -10.74 -14.80 0.72
CA SER A 256 -11.99 -14.95 1.46
C SER A 256 -13.19 -14.97 0.52
N PRO A 257 -14.20 -15.81 0.76
CA PRO A 257 -15.49 -15.70 0.07
C PRO A 257 -16.19 -14.36 0.29
N SER A 258 -15.80 -13.65 1.36
CA SER A 258 -16.29 -12.31 1.69
C SER A 258 -15.52 -11.19 0.99
N HIS A 259 -14.52 -11.52 0.17
CA HIS A 259 -13.74 -10.52 -0.55
C HIS A 259 -14.63 -9.77 -1.55
N THR A 260 -14.98 -8.54 -1.21
CA THR A 260 -15.76 -7.66 -2.07
C THR A 260 -14.95 -7.37 -3.35
N SER A 261 -15.59 -7.41 -4.51
CA SER A 261 -14.92 -7.11 -5.77
C SER A 261 -14.31 -5.70 -5.75
N PHE A 262 -13.18 -5.53 -6.41
CA PHE A 262 -12.49 -4.23 -6.49
C PHE A 262 -13.44 -3.11 -6.97
N TRP A 263 -14.25 -3.36 -7.99
CA TRP A 263 -15.16 -2.36 -8.54
C TRP A 263 -16.29 -1.98 -7.57
N ASN A 264 -16.78 -2.92 -6.77
CA ASN A 264 -17.75 -2.58 -5.72
C ASN A 264 -17.11 -1.65 -4.68
N ARG A 265 -15.86 -1.92 -4.26
CA ARG A 265 -15.13 -1.02 -3.35
C ARG A 265 -14.94 0.37 -3.93
N VAL A 266 -14.59 0.46 -5.22
CA VAL A 266 -14.46 1.75 -5.93
C VAL A 266 -15.79 2.49 -5.97
N LYS A 267 -16.90 1.78 -6.29
CA LYS A 267 -18.23 2.35 -6.29
C LYS A 267 -18.61 2.88 -4.91
N ASP A 268 -18.50 2.04 -3.88
CA ASP A 268 -18.90 2.37 -2.52
C ASP A 268 -18.07 3.54 -1.94
N ALA A 269 -16.76 3.59 -2.26
CA ALA A 269 -15.86 4.62 -1.73
C ALA A 269 -16.03 5.99 -2.42
N PHE A 270 -16.36 6.03 -3.71
CA PHE A 270 -16.29 7.28 -4.49
C PHE A 270 -17.60 7.73 -5.13
N ILE A 271 -18.55 6.84 -5.33
CA ILE A 271 -19.82 7.14 -6.01
C ILE A 271 -20.98 7.11 -5.01
N GLY A 272 -20.93 6.20 -4.03
CA GLY A 272 -22.01 5.95 -3.09
C GLY A 272 -23.14 5.11 -3.71
N GLU A 273 -24.26 5.02 -3.01
CA GLU A 273 -25.49 4.47 -3.56
C GLU A 273 -26.04 5.44 -4.61
N VAL A 274 -26.25 4.94 -5.81
CA VAL A 274 -27.02 5.68 -6.83
C VAL A 274 -28.48 5.40 -6.49
N ASP A 275 -29.17 6.41 -5.93
CA ASP A 275 -30.62 6.36 -5.77
C ASP A 275 -31.25 6.18 -7.17
N GLU A 276 -31.94 5.08 -7.38
CA GLU A 276 -32.75 4.82 -8.59
C GLU A 276 -34.00 5.68 -8.62
#